data_6b819e3d10dd948bf5a3109c275069a2
#
_entry.id   6b819e3d10dd948bf5a3109c275069a2
#
_cell.length_a   1.000
_cell.length_b   1.000
_cell.length_c   1.000
_cell.angle_alpha   90.00
_cell.angle_beta   90.00
_cell.angle_gamma   90.00
#
_symmetry.space_group_name_H-M   'P 1'
#
loop_
_entity.id
_entity.type
_entity.pdbx_description
1 polymer ?
#
loop_
_entity_poly.entity_id
_entity_poly.type
_entity_poly.pdbx_seq_one_letter_code
_entity_poly.pdbx_strand_id
1 'polypeptide(L)' 'MRISARNQLKGTVKKVEHGAVNSEVTLELSGGIEIVSIITKQSAEQLQITGGKVVYAVIKASDVMIATE' A
#
# COMPACT_ATOMS: atom_id res chain seq x y z
N MET A 1 -2.64 15.88 1.63
CA MET A 1 -2.02 15.01 2.64
C MET A 1 -0.66 15.56 3.03
N ARG A 2 -0.46 15.76 4.31
CA ARG A 2 0.82 16.25 4.85
C ARG A 2 1.43 15.18 5.73
N ILE A 3 2.60 14.70 5.36
CA ILE A 3 3.28 13.63 6.08
C ILE A 3 4.78 13.75 5.87
N SER A 4 5.56 13.31 6.85
CA SER A 4 7.02 13.42 6.79
C SER A 4 7.67 12.40 5.87
N ALA A 5 6.98 11.33 5.51
CA ALA A 5 7.52 10.32 4.61
C ALA A 5 7.85 10.93 3.24
N ARG A 6 8.99 10.54 2.68
CA ARG A 6 9.48 11.08 1.42
C ARG A 6 8.85 10.40 0.20
N ASN A 7 8.40 9.15 0.36
CA ASN A 7 7.86 8.38 -0.74
C ASN A 7 6.35 8.24 -0.58
N GLN A 8 5.60 8.83 -1.50
CA GLN A 8 4.14 8.78 -1.52
C GLN A 8 3.72 8.44 -2.93
N LEU A 9 3.33 7.18 -3.13
CA LEU A 9 3.05 6.65 -4.46
C LEU A 9 1.55 6.43 -4.61
N LYS A 10 0.93 7.14 -5.53
CA LYS A 10 -0.49 7.00 -5.80
C LYS A 10 -0.73 5.71 -6.58
N GLY A 11 -1.72 4.93 -6.14
CA GLY A 11 -2.07 3.69 -6.80
C GLY A 11 -3.53 3.33 -6.60
N THR A 12 -3.94 2.24 -7.23
CA THR A 12 -5.30 1.72 -7.12
C THR A 12 -5.24 0.36 -6.43
N VAL A 13 -6.13 0.13 -5.49
CA VAL A 13 -6.22 -1.17 -4.82
C VAL A 13 -6.68 -2.20 -5.84
N LYS A 14 -5.83 -3.19 -6.10
CA LYS A 14 -6.11 -4.28 -7.02
C LYS A 14 -6.77 -5.45 -6.30
N LYS A 15 -6.27 -5.79 -5.13
CA LYS A 15 -6.72 -6.95 -4.37
C LYS A 15 -6.53 -6.73 -2.88
N VAL A 16 -7.47 -7.23 -2.09
CA VAL A 16 -7.37 -7.25 -0.63
C VAL A 16 -7.63 -8.67 -0.16
N GLU A 17 -6.70 -9.23 0.61
CA GLU A 17 -6.87 -10.52 1.26
C GLU A 17 -6.87 -10.32 2.77
N HIS A 18 -8.00 -10.58 3.39
CA HIS A 18 -8.14 -10.45 4.84
C HIS A 18 -7.73 -11.74 5.53
N GLY A 19 -6.78 -11.63 6.46
CA GLY A 19 -6.47 -12.70 7.41
C GLY A 19 -7.22 -12.47 8.72
N ALA A 20 -6.83 -13.20 9.75
CA ALA A 20 -7.46 -13.07 11.06
C ALA A 20 -7.12 -11.73 11.72
N VAL A 21 -5.89 -11.26 11.59
CA VAL A 21 -5.38 -10.04 12.23
C VAL A 21 -4.91 -9.02 11.20
N ASN A 22 -4.29 -9.48 10.14
CA ASN A 22 -3.72 -8.62 9.09
C ASN A 22 -4.44 -8.77 7.79
N SER A 23 -4.32 -7.75 6.95
CA SER A 23 -4.81 -7.77 5.57
C SER A 23 -3.66 -7.50 4.64
N GLU A 24 -3.59 -8.26 3.55
CA GLU A 24 -2.62 -8.03 2.49
C GLU A 24 -3.30 -7.24 1.38
N VAL A 25 -2.74 -6.08 1.07
CA VAL A 25 -3.29 -5.16 0.08
C VAL A 25 -2.31 -5.06 -1.08
N THR A 26 -2.78 -5.37 -2.28
CA THR A 26 -2.00 -5.22 -3.49
C THR A 26 -2.43 -3.94 -4.20
N LEU A 27 -1.48 -3.04 -4.43
CA LEU A 27 -1.71 -1.79 -5.14
C LEU A 27 -1.09 -1.86 -6.52
N GLU A 28 -1.79 -1.32 -7.50
CA GLU A 28 -1.24 -1.13 -8.85
C GLU A 28 -0.90 0.33 -9.05
N LEU A 29 0.36 0.60 -9.35
CA LEU A 29 0.85 1.94 -9.66
C LEU A 29 0.81 2.18 -11.16
N SER A 30 1.12 3.41 -11.59
CA SER A 30 1.29 3.74 -13.01
C SER A 30 2.29 2.79 -13.66
N GLY A 31 1.99 2.35 -14.87
CA GLY A 31 2.87 1.45 -15.63
C GLY A 31 2.71 -0.02 -15.24
N GLY A 32 1.72 -0.38 -14.44
CA GLY A 32 1.45 -1.76 -14.07
C GLY A 32 2.33 -2.31 -12.96
N ILE A 33 3.12 -1.47 -12.31
CA ILE A 33 3.95 -1.88 -11.18
C ILE A 33 3.05 -2.17 -9.98
N GLU A 34 3.27 -3.31 -9.31
CA GLU A 34 2.50 -3.67 -8.12
C GLU A 34 3.33 -3.55 -6.87
N ILE A 35 2.69 -3.05 -5.82
CA ILE A 35 3.26 -2.99 -4.47
C ILE A 35 2.32 -3.75 -3.54
N VAL A 36 2.90 -4.55 -2.66
CA VAL A 36 2.15 -5.30 -1.65
C VAL A 36 2.38 -4.65 -0.29
N SER A 37 1.29 -4.41 0.41
CA SER A 37 1.31 -3.86 1.76
C SER A 37 0.58 -4.80 2.71
N ILE A 38 1.14 -4.95 3.90
CA ILE A 38 0.46 -5.69 4.98
C ILE A 38 0.14 -4.69 6.08
N ILE A 39 -1.15 -4.51 6.33
CA ILE A 39 -1.65 -3.64 7.38
C ILE A 39 -2.57 -4.46 8.27
N THR A 40 -2.92 -3.93 9.44
CA THR A 40 -3.88 -4.64 10.28
C THR A 40 -5.25 -4.65 9.61
N LYS A 41 -6.01 -5.71 9.87
CA LYS A 41 -7.38 -5.79 9.37
C LYS A 41 -8.21 -4.60 9.84
N GLN A 42 -8.00 -4.18 11.09
CA GLN A 42 -8.68 -3.01 11.64
C GLN A 42 -8.35 -1.74 10.85
N SER A 43 -7.07 -1.54 10.49
CA SER A 43 -6.68 -0.38 9.67
C SER A 43 -7.32 -0.44 8.29
N ALA A 44 -7.35 -1.62 7.68
CA ALA A 44 -7.99 -1.79 6.37
C ALA A 44 -9.47 -1.42 6.44
N GLU A 45 -10.15 -1.81 7.50
CA GLU A 45 -11.56 -1.48 7.69
C GLU A 45 -11.76 0.01 7.93
N GLN A 46 -10.95 0.63 8.78
CA GLN A 46 -11.05 2.06 9.08
C GLN A 46 -10.79 2.92 7.84
N LEU A 47 -9.84 2.52 7.01
CA LEU A 47 -9.52 3.23 5.77
C LEU A 47 -10.46 2.85 4.62
N GLN A 48 -11.38 1.92 4.86
CA GLN A 48 -12.33 1.45 3.86
C GLN A 48 -11.62 0.96 2.60
N ILE A 49 -10.59 0.14 2.78
CA ILE A 49 -9.78 -0.38 1.68
C ILE A 49 -10.58 -1.44 0.94
N THR A 50 -10.93 -1.15 -0.31
CA THR A 50 -11.68 -2.05 -1.19
C THR A 50 -11.08 -1.99 -2.59
N GLY A 51 -11.32 -3.02 -3.39
CA GLY A 51 -10.86 -3.06 -4.77
C GLY A 51 -11.33 -1.85 -5.56
N GLY A 52 -10.43 -1.25 -6.32
CA GLY A 52 -10.71 -0.09 -7.14
C GLY A 52 -10.50 1.26 -6.45
N LYS A 53 -10.29 1.26 -5.15
CA LYS A 53 -10.09 2.52 -4.42
C LYS A 53 -8.71 3.11 -4.73
N VAL A 54 -8.65 4.42 -4.95
CA VAL A 54 -7.39 5.14 -5.12
C VAL A 54 -6.82 5.46 -3.76
N VAL A 55 -5.57 5.06 -3.53
CA VAL A 55 -4.87 5.24 -2.26
C VAL A 55 -3.43 5.66 -2.51
N TYR A 56 -2.69 5.90 -1.45
CA TYR A 56 -1.26 6.22 -1.53
C TYR A 56 -0.47 5.18 -0.74
N ALA A 57 0.59 4.66 -1.35
CA ALA A 57 1.60 3.90 -0.64
C ALA A 57 2.60 4.90 -0.05
N VAL A 58 2.68 4.93 1.27
CA VAL A 58 3.55 5.86 1.99
C VAL A 58 4.70 5.05 2.56
N ILE A 59 5.92 5.34 2.12
CA ILE A 59 7.09 4.53 2.47
C ILE A 59 8.17 5.41 3.06
N LYS A 60 8.54 5.12 4.30
CA LYS A 60 9.65 5.81 4.95
C LYS A 60 10.92 5.56 4.16
N ALA A 61 11.69 6.61 3.88
CA ALA A 61 12.89 6.50 3.05
C ALA A 61 13.88 5.47 3.58
N SER A 62 14.01 5.35 4.89
CA SER A 62 14.91 4.39 5.52
C SER A 62 14.47 2.93 5.34
N ASP A 63 13.25 2.70 4.87
CA ASP A 63 12.73 1.35 4.64
C ASP A 63 12.89 0.89 3.18
N VAL A 64 13.41 1.76 2.32
CA VAL A 64 13.60 1.43 0.92
C VAL A 64 15.01 0.85 0.75
N MET A 65 15.07 -0.39 0.31
CA MET A 65 16.33 -1.08 0.03
C MET A 65 16.66 -0.98 -1.45
N ILE A 66 17.94 -1.06 -1.76
CA ILE A 66 18.44 -0.96 -3.13
C ILE A 66 19.05 -2.29 -3.54
N ALA A 67 18.78 -2.72 -4.75
CA ALA A 67 19.40 -3.89 -5.33
C ALA A 67 19.91 -3.55 -6.74
N THR A 68 20.98 -4.21 -7.16
CA THR A 68 21.49 -4.14 -8.53
C THR A 68 21.75 -5.56 -9.02
N GLU A 69 22.01 -5.70 -10.32
CA GLU A 69 22.43 -7.00 -10.90
C GLU A 69 23.92 -7.10 -11.13
#